data_dd2fd93537c5539da69999456dcf1e71
#
_entry.id   dd2fd93537c5539da69999456dcf1e71
#
_cell.length_a   1.000
_cell.length_b   1.000
_cell.length_c   1.000
_cell.angle_alpha   90.00
_cell.angle_beta   90.00
_cell.angle_gamma   90.00
#
_symmetry.space_group_name_H-M   'P 1'
#
loop_
_entity.id
_entity.type
_entity.pdbx_description
1 polymer ?
#
loop_
_entity_poly.entity_id
_entity_poly.type
_entity_poly.pdbx_seq_one_letter_code
_entity_poly.pdbx_strand_id
1 'polypeptide(L)'
;MIKCICEYLEEDYIKWADRPYISTKENGTWHSRTFRETIDDIRNLSKALLERGFEDKILMLCSENSREWILLYFAVMGYVGTCVPVDREWTAYDIQNTLSAIPVSAVFYSRSRKERFLSLQKQYPDISLFCIEDILSDLIQEGKASPLPLPGRTRPDETAMILFTSGTTNIPKAIPLTQENLFANWDTLYRRTPMTEQDISYVFLPFHHVYTGVANILYTIVSGMQLFLCSGLTYLIPELMEVRPTVVCMVPLFLYRIQEAVNDDLMDVLRNIRFLYCGGSFTDPAVKKYFIDQGVCLLEAYGTTETSSVIALALPGDPDLAANGVVFENLKVQILDPDENGVGEIVVAGNSVSAGYLNRNDRYSEFDADGYHTGDLGVLSPDGHLYLKGRKKRMILTANGKNVYVDELEALLMQHPRIRAAVVFEEDHHPAAALTCNLTEDEMQDYLAQVNDRLPGYKQIRRFYIKPDIPGGRIK
;
A
#
# COMPACT_ATOMS: atom_id res chain seq x y z
N MET A 1 -4.09 15.73 21.78
CA MET A 1 -3.53 14.44 22.20
C MET A 1 -3.86 13.45 21.10
N ILE A 2 -2.87 12.72 20.60
CA ILE A 2 -3.08 11.70 19.57
C ILE A 2 -3.84 10.55 20.23
N LYS A 3 -4.97 10.16 19.66
CA LYS A 3 -5.77 9.02 20.11
C LYS A 3 -5.17 7.72 19.55
N CYS A 4 -5.36 6.63 20.26
CA CYS A 4 -4.96 5.29 19.84
C CYS A 4 -6.15 4.53 19.23
N ILE A 5 -5.86 3.41 18.57
CA ILE A 5 -6.87 2.60 17.86
C ILE A 5 -8.04 2.20 18.79
N CYS A 6 -7.74 1.75 20.02
CA CYS A 6 -8.78 1.39 20.97
C CYS A 6 -9.72 2.55 21.31
N GLU A 7 -9.18 3.77 21.44
CA GLU A 7 -9.98 4.95 21.77
C GLU A 7 -10.94 5.33 20.62
N TYR A 8 -10.49 5.20 19.37
CA TYR A 8 -11.37 5.38 18.22
C TYR A 8 -12.47 4.31 18.17
N LEU A 9 -12.12 3.04 18.38
CA LEU A 9 -13.10 1.96 18.40
C LEU A 9 -14.17 2.14 19.52
N GLU A 10 -13.77 2.64 20.70
CA GLU A 10 -14.72 2.91 21.78
C GLU A 10 -15.65 4.11 21.46
N GLU A 11 -15.13 5.15 20.80
CA GLU A 11 -15.95 6.27 20.33
C GLU A 11 -16.92 5.85 19.23
N ASP A 12 -16.47 5.05 18.26
CA ASP A 12 -17.26 4.54 17.15
C ASP A 12 -18.39 3.66 17.62
N TYR A 13 -18.12 2.84 18.65
CA TYR A 13 -19.13 2.01 19.28
C TYR A 13 -20.32 2.81 19.82
N ILE A 14 -20.06 4.03 20.27
CA ILE A 14 -21.10 4.95 20.78
C ILE A 14 -21.73 5.75 19.64
N LYS A 15 -20.88 6.32 18.78
CA LYS A 15 -21.29 7.31 17.79
C LYS A 15 -22.01 6.70 16.57
N TRP A 16 -21.54 5.52 16.12
CA TRP A 16 -22.01 4.91 14.87
C TRP A 16 -22.57 3.49 15.05
N ALA A 17 -22.91 3.12 16.27
CA ALA A 17 -23.30 1.77 16.69
C ALA A 17 -24.15 0.99 15.66
N ASP A 18 -25.26 1.56 15.24
CA ASP A 18 -26.25 0.88 14.40
C ASP A 18 -26.06 1.13 12.89
N ARG A 19 -24.98 1.85 12.52
CA ARG A 19 -24.64 2.06 11.11
C ARG A 19 -23.95 0.82 10.54
N PRO A 20 -24.19 0.50 9.24
CA PRO A 20 -23.42 -0.55 8.56
C PRO A 20 -21.94 -0.18 8.49
N TYR A 21 -21.07 -1.13 8.80
CA TYR A 21 -19.62 -0.95 8.77
C TYR A 21 -18.98 -1.82 7.69
N ILE A 22 -18.90 -3.13 7.88
CA ILE A 22 -18.26 -4.05 6.95
C ILE A 22 -19.32 -4.82 6.18
N SER A 23 -19.22 -4.75 4.86
CA SER A 23 -20.09 -5.45 3.92
C SER A 23 -19.31 -6.47 3.11
N THR A 24 -19.78 -7.71 3.11
CA THR A 24 -19.27 -8.82 2.33
C THR A 24 -20.36 -9.37 1.42
N LYS A 25 -19.99 -9.96 0.28
CA LYS A 25 -20.94 -10.53 -0.65
C LYS A 25 -20.99 -12.05 -0.52
N GLU A 26 -22.15 -12.58 -0.21
CA GLU A 26 -22.40 -14.02 -0.10
C GLU A 26 -23.52 -14.41 -1.04
N ASN A 27 -23.29 -15.44 -1.88
CA ASN A 27 -24.28 -15.91 -2.87
C ASN A 27 -24.89 -14.77 -3.73
N GLY A 28 -24.07 -13.78 -4.10
CA GLY A 28 -24.48 -12.64 -4.93
C GLY A 28 -25.22 -11.53 -4.18
N THR A 29 -25.39 -11.62 -2.86
CA THR A 29 -26.07 -10.63 -2.03
C THR A 29 -25.10 -9.98 -1.04
N TRP A 30 -25.17 -8.67 -0.87
CA TRP A 30 -24.40 -7.94 0.12
C TRP A 30 -25.00 -8.08 1.51
N HIS A 31 -24.18 -8.48 2.47
CA HIS A 31 -24.50 -8.57 3.90
C HIS A 31 -23.60 -7.61 4.67
N SER A 32 -24.20 -6.74 5.44
CA SER A 32 -23.49 -5.75 6.24
C SER A 32 -23.55 -6.11 7.73
N ARG A 33 -22.42 -5.95 8.41
CA ARG A 33 -22.33 -5.92 9.86
C ARG A 33 -22.22 -4.48 10.33
N THR A 34 -22.89 -4.16 11.44
CA THR A 34 -22.85 -2.83 12.03
C THR A 34 -21.50 -2.57 12.74
N PHE A 35 -21.26 -1.27 13.07
CA PHE A 35 -20.13 -0.91 13.93
C PHE A 35 -20.22 -1.64 15.28
N ARG A 36 -21.38 -1.67 15.91
CA ARG A 36 -21.61 -2.38 17.19
C ARG A 36 -21.24 -3.84 17.10
N GLU A 37 -21.81 -4.57 16.16
CA GLU A 37 -21.52 -6.00 15.97
C GLU A 37 -20.03 -6.27 15.72
N THR A 38 -19.42 -5.43 14.89
CA THR A 38 -17.99 -5.59 14.53
C THR A 38 -17.07 -5.28 15.70
N ILE A 39 -17.33 -4.21 16.45
CA ILE A 39 -16.51 -3.82 17.60
C ILE A 39 -16.72 -4.79 18.78
N ASP A 40 -17.93 -5.32 18.98
CA ASP A 40 -18.17 -6.38 19.96
C ASP A 40 -17.36 -7.65 19.63
N ASP A 41 -17.31 -8.05 18.35
CA ASP A 41 -16.48 -9.17 17.93
C ASP A 41 -14.98 -8.89 18.13
N ILE A 42 -14.50 -7.66 17.82
CA ILE A 42 -13.12 -7.24 18.09
C ILE A 42 -12.79 -7.32 19.58
N ARG A 43 -13.65 -6.79 20.44
CA ARG A 43 -13.47 -6.81 21.90
C ARG A 43 -13.44 -8.25 22.45
N ASN A 44 -14.36 -9.08 22.02
CA ASN A 44 -14.44 -10.47 22.44
C ASN A 44 -13.20 -11.26 22.00
N LEU A 45 -12.81 -11.09 20.74
CA LEU A 45 -11.58 -11.70 20.20
C LEU A 45 -10.35 -11.27 21.01
N SER A 46 -10.25 -9.97 21.33
CA SER A 46 -9.14 -9.42 22.13
C SER A 46 -9.07 -10.06 23.52
N LYS A 47 -10.21 -10.21 24.22
CA LYS A 47 -10.26 -10.87 25.51
C LYS A 47 -9.78 -12.32 25.47
N ALA A 48 -10.25 -13.09 24.47
CA ALA A 48 -9.81 -14.46 24.28
C ALA A 48 -8.31 -14.58 24.02
N LEU A 49 -7.75 -13.64 23.25
CA LEU A 49 -6.31 -13.61 22.99
C LEU A 49 -5.51 -13.24 24.24
N LEU A 50 -5.99 -12.31 25.05
CA LEU A 50 -5.37 -11.94 26.33
C LEU A 50 -5.40 -13.10 27.34
N GLU A 51 -6.51 -13.84 27.46
CA GLU A 51 -6.62 -15.05 28.30
C GLU A 51 -5.63 -16.14 27.88
N ARG A 52 -5.30 -16.21 26.61
CA ARG A 52 -4.29 -17.14 26.06
C ARG A 52 -2.85 -16.65 26.26
N GLY A 53 -2.64 -15.50 26.91
CA GLY A 53 -1.32 -14.96 27.26
C GLY A 53 -0.62 -14.24 26.10
N PHE A 54 -1.37 -13.72 25.15
CA PHE A 54 -0.80 -12.96 24.01
C PHE A 54 -0.66 -11.45 24.30
N GLU A 55 -0.82 -11.01 25.55
CA GLU A 55 -0.56 -9.61 25.93
C GLU A 55 0.86 -9.18 25.51
N ASP A 56 0.97 -8.03 24.85
CA ASP A 56 2.22 -7.45 24.32
C ASP A 56 3.03 -8.39 23.40
N LYS A 57 2.38 -9.36 22.79
CA LYS A 57 3.04 -10.28 21.85
C LYS A 57 2.94 -9.79 20.40
N ILE A 58 3.84 -10.34 19.59
CA ILE A 58 3.84 -10.13 18.13
C ILE A 58 3.04 -11.25 17.48
N LEU A 59 1.96 -10.90 16.79
CA LEU A 59 1.04 -11.83 16.15
C LEU A 59 1.04 -11.61 14.64
N MET A 60 1.39 -12.68 13.87
CA MET A 60 1.42 -12.63 12.40
C MET A 60 0.04 -12.96 11.83
N LEU A 61 -0.33 -12.24 10.77
CA LEU A 61 -1.60 -12.42 10.04
C LEU A 61 -1.32 -12.66 8.56
N CYS A 62 -1.60 -13.88 8.10
CA CYS A 62 -1.34 -14.36 6.73
C CYS A 62 -2.60 -14.96 6.11
N SER A 63 -3.47 -14.14 5.57
CA SER A 63 -4.71 -14.60 4.94
C SER A 63 -5.19 -13.69 3.81
N GLU A 64 -6.22 -14.13 3.11
CA GLU A 64 -6.97 -13.37 2.13
C GLU A 64 -7.63 -12.14 2.78
N ASN A 65 -7.96 -11.14 1.95
CA ASN A 65 -8.81 -10.03 2.36
C ASN A 65 -10.16 -10.57 2.84
N SER A 66 -10.50 -10.33 4.09
CA SER A 66 -11.76 -10.79 4.67
C SER A 66 -12.17 -9.93 5.86
N ARG A 67 -13.40 -10.07 6.31
CA ARG A 67 -13.88 -9.48 7.55
C ARG A 67 -13.06 -9.98 8.76
N GLU A 68 -12.79 -11.26 8.81
CA GLU A 68 -12.02 -11.91 9.87
C GLU A 68 -10.61 -11.35 9.99
N TRP A 69 -9.99 -11.01 8.86
CA TRP A 69 -8.70 -10.31 8.82
C TRP A 69 -8.80 -8.96 9.52
N ILE A 70 -9.85 -8.18 9.25
CA ILE A 70 -10.06 -6.86 9.86
C ILE A 70 -10.31 -6.97 11.37
N LEU A 71 -11.06 -7.98 11.81
CA LEU A 71 -11.28 -8.23 13.24
C LEU A 71 -9.97 -8.50 13.98
N LEU A 72 -9.12 -9.40 13.42
CA LEU A 72 -7.80 -9.71 13.98
C LEU A 72 -6.88 -8.48 13.97
N TYR A 73 -6.87 -7.75 12.87
CA TYR A 73 -6.05 -6.55 12.70
C TYR A 73 -6.32 -5.52 13.82
N PHE A 74 -7.59 -5.17 14.04
CA PHE A 74 -7.96 -4.22 15.08
C PHE A 74 -7.87 -4.80 16.50
N ALA A 75 -8.20 -6.07 16.71
CA ALA A 75 -8.07 -6.71 18.00
C ALA A 75 -6.61 -6.72 18.47
N VAL A 76 -5.69 -7.09 17.59
CA VAL A 76 -4.27 -7.14 17.94
C VAL A 76 -3.73 -5.74 18.21
N MET A 77 -3.88 -4.80 17.28
CA MET A 77 -3.29 -3.47 17.42
C MET A 77 -3.94 -2.60 18.50
N GLY A 78 -5.25 -2.73 18.71
CA GLY A 78 -5.97 -1.92 19.66
C GLY A 78 -5.85 -2.41 21.10
N TYR A 79 -5.68 -3.72 21.31
CA TYR A 79 -5.84 -4.29 22.65
C TYR A 79 -4.78 -5.33 23.04
N VAL A 80 -4.21 -6.07 22.10
CA VAL A 80 -3.42 -7.27 22.44
C VAL A 80 -1.92 -7.04 22.31
N GLY A 81 -1.44 -6.56 21.16
CA GLY A 81 -0.01 -6.49 20.92
C GLY A 81 0.35 -5.86 19.57
N THR A 82 1.35 -6.40 18.90
CA THR A 82 1.84 -5.91 17.61
C THR A 82 1.38 -6.83 16.48
N CYS A 83 0.69 -6.29 15.47
CA CYS A 83 0.24 -7.02 14.30
C CYS A 83 1.32 -7.07 13.22
N VAL A 84 1.52 -8.25 12.61
CA VAL A 84 2.43 -8.45 11.48
C VAL A 84 1.63 -8.98 10.29
N PRO A 85 0.99 -8.10 9.53
CA PRO A 85 0.30 -8.51 8.32
C PRO A 85 1.31 -8.83 7.22
N VAL A 86 1.18 -10.01 6.62
CA VAL A 86 2.09 -10.49 5.57
C VAL A 86 1.31 -10.96 4.34
N ASP A 87 2.00 -10.95 3.20
CA ASP A 87 1.41 -11.42 1.95
C ASP A 87 1.07 -12.91 2.04
N ARG A 88 -0.18 -13.24 1.73
CA ARG A 88 -0.65 -14.63 1.66
C ARG A 88 0.13 -15.48 0.66
N GLU A 89 0.72 -14.86 -0.36
CA GLU A 89 1.49 -15.54 -1.39
C GLU A 89 2.94 -15.84 -0.97
N TRP A 90 3.39 -15.34 0.19
CA TRP A 90 4.73 -15.62 0.70
C TRP A 90 5.01 -17.10 0.75
N THR A 91 6.21 -17.47 0.31
CA THR A 91 6.70 -18.84 0.36
C THR A 91 7.05 -19.25 1.79
N ALA A 92 7.29 -20.54 2.02
CA ALA A 92 7.81 -21.00 3.31
C ALA A 92 9.15 -20.33 3.66
N TYR A 93 9.98 -20.01 2.67
CA TYR A 93 11.25 -19.31 2.86
C TYR A 93 11.04 -17.88 3.36
N ASP A 94 10.09 -17.13 2.77
CA ASP A 94 9.77 -15.76 3.21
C ASP A 94 9.26 -15.73 4.65
N ILE A 95 8.38 -16.69 4.99
CA ILE A 95 7.86 -16.85 6.36
C ILE A 95 9.00 -17.19 7.34
N GLN A 96 9.89 -18.13 7.00
CA GLN A 96 11.04 -18.46 7.83
C GLN A 96 11.94 -17.26 8.09
N ASN A 97 12.24 -16.47 7.05
CA ASN A 97 13.05 -15.25 7.20
C ASN A 97 12.38 -14.27 8.16
N THR A 98 11.06 -14.12 8.08
CA THR A 98 10.28 -13.25 8.98
C THR A 98 10.31 -13.76 10.42
N LEU A 99 10.05 -15.06 10.63
CA LEU A 99 10.07 -15.69 11.96
C LEU A 99 11.46 -15.65 12.60
N SER A 100 12.52 -15.62 11.78
CA SER A 100 13.90 -15.46 12.26
C SER A 100 14.26 -14.00 12.56
N ALA A 101 13.56 -13.04 11.95
CA ALA A 101 13.85 -11.62 12.08
C ALA A 101 13.19 -10.97 13.31
N ILE A 102 12.04 -11.48 13.75
CA ILE A 102 11.24 -10.94 14.84
C ILE A 102 10.61 -12.08 15.68
N PRO A 103 10.42 -11.89 17.01
CA PRO A 103 9.91 -12.94 17.91
C PRO A 103 8.38 -13.08 17.81
N VAL A 104 7.88 -13.69 16.73
CA VAL A 104 6.46 -13.97 16.55
C VAL A 104 5.99 -15.04 17.53
N SER A 105 4.90 -14.79 18.25
CA SER A 105 4.32 -15.71 19.23
C SER A 105 3.18 -16.57 18.67
N ALA A 106 2.42 -16.03 17.72
CA ALA A 106 1.36 -16.76 17.05
C ALA A 106 1.20 -16.33 15.59
N VAL A 107 0.68 -17.26 14.77
CA VAL A 107 0.34 -17.01 13.37
C VAL A 107 -1.13 -17.36 13.13
N PHE A 108 -1.88 -16.40 12.63
CA PHE A 108 -3.23 -16.57 12.11
C PHE A 108 -3.17 -16.70 10.60
N TYR A 109 -3.60 -17.82 10.07
CA TYR A 109 -3.52 -18.11 8.63
C TYR A 109 -4.85 -18.64 8.07
N SER A 110 -5.12 -18.38 6.80
CA SER A 110 -6.27 -18.95 6.12
C SER A 110 -6.09 -20.43 5.81
N ARG A 111 -7.19 -21.17 5.76
CA ARG A 111 -7.20 -22.63 5.47
C ARG A 111 -6.47 -22.98 4.18
N SER A 112 -6.53 -22.12 3.19
CA SER A 112 -5.81 -22.27 1.92
C SER A 112 -4.29 -22.34 2.07
N ARG A 113 -3.74 -21.90 3.21
CA ARG A 113 -2.30 -21.87 3.52
C ARG A 113 -1.88 -22.90 4.59
N LYS A 114 -2.81 -23.72 5.07
CA LYS A 114 -2.63 -24.67 6.18
C LYS A 114 -1.39 -25.56 6.03
N GLU A 115 -1.20 -26.19 4.90
CA GLU A 115 -0.07 -27.10 4.68
C GLU A 115 1.28 -26.39 4.82
N ARG A 116 1.38 -25.14 4.34
CA ARG A 116 2.59 -24.32 4.44
C ARG A 116 2.97 -24.07 5.91
N PHE A 117 2.02 -23.68 6.75
CA PHE A 117 2.28 -23.40 8.17
C PHE A 117 2.49 -24.67 8.98
N LEU A 118 1.76 -25.76 8.73
CA LEU A 118 2.00 -27.03 9.40
C LEU A 118 3.39 -27.61 9.10
N SER A 119 3.94 -27.36 7.91
CA SER A 119 5.31 -27.77 7.58
C SER A 119 6.36 -27.03 8.43
N LEU A 120 6.07 -25.78 8.86
CA LEU A 120 6.94 -24.96 9.69
C LEU A 120 6.83 -25.26 11.18
N GLN A 121 5.73 -25.89 11.65
CA GLN A 121 5.48 -26.17 13.08
C GLN A 121 6.60 -26.98 13.72
N LYS A 122 7.22 -27.91 12.98
CA LYS A 122 8.32 -28.73 13.49
C LYS A 122 9.58 -27.92 13.78
N GLN A 123 9.80 -26.85 13.00
CA GLN A 123 10.97 -26.00 13.13
C GLN A 123 10.75 -24.89 14.18
N TYR A 124 9.50 -24.49 14.38
CA TYR A 124 9.10 -23.42 15.32
C TYR A 124 8.04 -23.95 16.28
N PRO A 125 8.37 -24.89 17.21
CA PRO A 125 7.39 -25.55 18.08
C PRO A 125 6.71 -24.59 19.08
N ASP A 126 7.36 -23.49 19.43
CA ASP A 126 6.88 -22.49 20.39
C ASP A 126 5.89 -21.49 19.79
N ILE A 127 5.73 -21.48 18.47
CA ILE A 127 4.79 -20.59 17.78
C ILE A 127 3.41 -21.25 17.71
N SER A 128 2.40 -20.57 18.25
CA SER A 128 1.01 -21.02 18.14
C SER A 128 0.48 -20.79 16.71
N LEU A 129 -0.11 -21.83 16.09
CA LEU A 129 -0.66 -21.76 14.76
C LEU A 129 -2.19 -21.86 14.79
N PHE A 130 -2.88 -20.87 14.22
CA PHE A 130 -4.34 -20.78 14.20
C PHE A 130 -4.86 -20.67 12.77
N CYS A 131 -5.64 -21.66 12.34
CA CYS A 131 -6.43 -21.55 11.12
C CYS A 131 -7.65 -20.66 11.41
N ILE A 132 -7.74 -19.51 10.74
CA ILE A 132 -8.75 -18.48 11.02
C ILE A 132 -10.16 -19.06 10.93
N GLU A 133 -10.47 -19.80 9.88
CA GLU A 133 -11.80 -20.39 9.63
C GLU A 133 -12.17 -21.50 10.63
N ASP A 134 -11.17 -22.09 11.31
CA ASP A 134 -11.38 -23.15 12.28
C ASP A 134 -11.58 -22.59 13.71
N ILE A 135 -10.97 -21.44 14.06
CA ILE A 135 -10.84 -21.01 15.47
C ILE A 135 -11.54 -19.68 15.80
N LEU A 136 -11.74 -18.78 14.79
CA LEU A 136 -12.11 -17.40 15.08
C LEU A 136 -13.48 -17.28 15.79
N SER A 137 -14.46 -18.07 15.32
CA SER A 137 -15.80 -18.09 15.93
C SER A 137 -15.74 -18.53 17.38
N ASP A 138 -14.94 -19.55 17.68
CA ASP A 138 -14.79 -20.07 19.05
C ASP A 138 -14.09 -19.04 19.95
N LEU A 139 -13.02 -18.37 19.45
CA LEU A 139 -12.34 -17.29 20.18
C LEU A 139 -13.30 -16.14 20.54
N ILE A 140 -14.16 -15.74 19.59
CA ILE A 140 -15.16 -14.68 19.86
C ILE A 140 -16.15 -15.13 20.96
N GLN A 141 -16.61 -16.39 20.95
CA GLN A 141 -17.51 -16.91 21.98
C GLN A 141 -16.82 -17.06 23.35
N GLU A 142 -15.58 -17.53 23.37
CA GLU A 142 -14.76 -17.58 24.57
C GLU A 142 -14.63 -16.18 25.21
N GLY A 143 -14.21 -15.18 24.41
CA GLY A 143 -14.06 -13.82 24.89
C GLY A 143 -15.36 -13.17 25.35
N LYS A 144 -16.50 -13.52 24.72
CA LYS A 144 -17.82 -13.07 25.19
C LYS A 144 -18.17 -13.58 26.58
N ALA A 145 -17.71 -14.78 26.93
CA ALA A 145 -17.90 -15.36 28.27
C ALA A 145 -16.84 -14.87 29.28
N SER A 146 -15.77 -14.23 28.82
CA SER A 146 -14.65 -13.79 29.63
C SER A 146 -15.03 -12.62 30.56
N PRO A 147 -14.73 -12.68 31.85
CA PRO A 147 -14.89 -11.57 32.78
C PRO A 147 -13.73 -10.57 32.74
N LEU A 148 -12.68 -10.83 31.92
CA LEU A 148 -11.50 -9.96 31.88
C LEU A 148 -11.87 -8.54 31.48
N PRO A 149 -11.32 -7.52 32.16
CA PRO A 149 -11.36 -6.17 31.66
C PRO A 149 -10.61 -6.10 30.33
N LEU A 150 -10.97 -5.19 29.46
CA LEU A 150 -10.28 -4.95 28.22
C LEU A 150 -9.59 -3.58 28.28
N PRO A 151 -8.39 -3.49 28.88
CA PRO A 151 -7.61 -2.26 28.81
C PRO A 151 -7.15 -2.07 27.37
N GLY A 152 -7.44 -0.91 26.80
CA GLY A 152 -6.93 -0.58 25.50
C GLY A 152 -5.43 -0.25 25.54
N ARG A 153 -4.76 -0.39 24.41
CA ARG A 153 -3.39 0.09 24.20
C ARG A 153 -3.44 1.60 23.89
N THR A 154 -3.17 2.39 24.93
CA THR A 154 -3.36 3.85 24.91
C THR A 154 -2.07 4.66 24.79
N ARG A 155 -0.94 4.01 24.57
CA ARG A 155 0.36 4.67 24.40
C ARG A 155 0.66 4.89 22.92
N PRO A 156 0.74 6.14 22.46
CA PRO A 156 0.99 6.46 21.05
C PRO A 156 2.34 5.95 20.52
N ASP A 157 3.34 5.81 21.41
CA ASP A 157 4.69 5.35 21.10
C ASP A 157 4.81 3.81 20.97
N GLU A 158 3.75 3.07 21.29
CA GLU A 158 3.75 1.60 21.14
C GLU A 158 3.69 1.21 19.65
N THR A 159 4.50 0.21 19.29
CA THR A 159 4.45 -0.39 17.95
C THR A 159 3.10 -1.09 17.76
N ALA A 160 2.30 -0.59 16.83
CA ALA A 160 1.02 -1.17 16.46
C ALA A 160 1.19 -2.30 15.45
N MET A 161 2.05 -2.08 14.45
CA MET A 161 2.32 -3.07 13.42
C MET A 161 3.79 -3.12 13.01
N ILE A 162 4.19 -4.26 12.44
CA ILE A 162 5.46 -4.41 11.74
C ILE A 162 5.15 -4.87 10.33
N LEU A 163 5.58 -4.08 9.36
CA LEU A 163 5.44 -4.39 7.94
C LEU A 163 6.77 -4.87 7.38
N PHE A 164 6.69 -5.70 6.35
CA PHE A 164 7.87 -6.18 5.64
C PHE A 164 7.89 -5.69 4.21
N THR A 165 9.03 -5.18 3.77
CA THR A 165 9.26 -4.82 2.36
C THR A 165 10.33 -5.73 1.77
N SER A 166 10.15 -6.08 0.50
CA SER A 166 11.18 -6.79 -0.28
C SER A 166 12.38 -5.88 -0.46
N GLY A 167 13.39 -6.05 0.37
CA GLY A 167 14.67 -5.37 0.19
C GLY A 167 15.39 -5.88 -1.06
N THR A 168 16.36 -5.11 -1.55
CA THR A 168 17.32 -5.54 -2.60
C THR A 168 18.23 -6.68 -2.13
N THR A 169 18.15 -7.08 -0.87
CA THR A 169 18.79 -8.22 -0.23
C THR A 169 17.76 -9.30 0.04
N ASN A 170 18.15 -10.57 0.06
CA ASN A 170 17.23 -11.72 0.26
C ASN A 170 16.50 -11.73 1.62
N ILE A 171 16.76 -10.80 2.51
CA ILE A 171 16.11 -10.68 3.82
C ILE A 171 15.18 -9.48 3.81
N PRO A 172 13.85 -9.68 4.00
CA PRO A 172 12.89 -8.59 4.08
C PRO A 172 13.21 -7.62 5.24
N LYS A 173 12.98 -6.33 5.04
CA LYS A 173 13.17 -5.30 6.06
C LYS A 173 11.94 -5.24 6.96
N ALA A 174 12.13 -5.35 8.27
CA ALA A 174 11.08 -5.26 9.28
C ALA A 174 10.91 -3.80 9.75
N ILE A 175 9.79 -3.18 9.37
CA ILE A 175 9.48 -1.76 9.60
C ILE A 175 8.46 -1.66 10.73
N PRO A 176 8.85 -1.22 11.95
CA PRO A 176 7.92 -0.96 13.02
C PRO A 176 7.18 0.37 12.78
N LEU A 177 5.86 0.35 12.93
CA LEU A 177 5.04 1.55 12.89
C LEU A 177 4.29 1.67 14.21
N THR A 178 4.48 2.80 14.89
CA THR A 178 3.77 3.12 16.14
C THR A 178 2.37 3.62 15.85
N GLN A 179 1.51 3.64 16.87
CA GLN A 179 0.19 4.26 16.74
C GLN A 179 0.32 5.74 16.35
N GLU A 180 1.29 6.47 16.90
CA GLU A 180 1.57 7.85 16.52
C GLU A 180 1.92 8.00 15.03
N ASN A 181 2.80 7.12 14.51
CA ASN A 181 3.16 7.16 13.09
C ASN A 181 1.93 7.03 12.19
N LEU A 182 1.04 6.08 12.50
CA LEU A 182 -0.16 5.82 11.72
C LEU A 182 -1.12 7.01 11.74
N PHE A 183 -1.40 7.56 12.92
CA PHE A 183 -2.35 8.67 13.05
C PHE A 183 -1.81 10.02 12.64
N ALA A 184 -0.49 10.25 12.70
CA ALA A 184 0.12 11.47 12.15
C ALA A 184 -0.06 11.55 10.63
N ASN A 185 0.07 10.41 9.92
CA ASN A 185 -0.18 10.35 8.48
C ASN A 185 -1.67 10.56 8.18
N TRP A 186 -2.53 9.85 8.93
CA TRP A 186 -3.96 9.95 8.77
C TRP A 186 -4.53 11.35 9.01
N ASP A 187 -4.10 12.06 10.07
CA ASP A 187 -4.61 13.39 10.41
C ASP A 187 -4.40 14.39 9.26
N THR A 188 -3.25 14.30 8.58
CA THR A 188 -2.98 15.13 7.40
C THR A 188 -3.85 14.72 6.21
N LEU A 189 -4.01 13.42 5.96
CA LEU A 189 -4.86 12.92 4.90
C LEU A 189 -6.32 13.37 5.10
N TYR A 190 -6.84 13.27 6.34
CA TYR A 190 -8.18 13.71 6.69
C TYR A 190 -8.41 15.20 6.46
N ARG A 191 -7.44 16.05 6.82
CA ARG A 191 -7.56 17.49 6.59
C ARG A 191 -7.64 17.88 5.12
N ARG A 192 -6.96 17.14 4.25
CA ARG A 192 -6.94 17.39 2.80
C ARG A 192 -8.13 16.80 2.07
N THR A 193 -8.56 15.64 2.49
CA THR A 193 -9.66 14.88 1.89
C THR A 193 -10.58 14.34 2.99
N PRO A 194 -11.41 15.21 3.60
CA PRO A 194 -12.25 14.84 4.73
C PRO A 194 -13.33 13.84 4.31
N MET A 195 -13.21 12.62 4.82
CA MET A 195 -14.20 11.57 4.68
C MET A 195 -15.13 11.59 5.89
N THR A 196 -16.36 11.14 5.67
CA THR A 196 -17.43 11.18 6.65
C THR A 196 -18.14 9.84 6.74
N GLU A 197 -19.03 9.71 7.70
CA GLU A 197 -19.90 8.53 7.83
C GLU A 197 -20.89 8.35 6.67
N GLN A 198 -20.97 9.30 5.74
CA GLN A 198 -21.79 9.17 4.52
C GLN A 198 -20.99 8.50 3.39
N ASP A 199 -19.67 8.39 3.54
CA ASP A 199 -18.82 7.82 2.50
C ASP A 199 -18.87 6.30 2.51
N ILE A 200 -18.69 5.74 1.32
CA ILE A 200 -18.61 4.31 1.06
C ILE A 200 -17.26 4.01 0.44
N SER A 201 -16.46 3.19 1.11
CA SER A 201 -15.20 2.69 0.58
C SER A 201 -15.38 1.31 -0.03
N TYR A 202 -14.83 1.09 -1.22
CA TYR A 202 -14.77 -0.22 -1.87
C TYR A 202 -13.32 -0.69 -1.97
N VAL A 203 -13.01 -1.82 -1.33
CA VAL A 203 -11.63 -2.28 -1.10
C VAL A 203 -11.37 -3.61 -1.79
N PHE A 204 -10.35 -3.63 -2.65
CA PHE A 204 -9.91 -4.81 -3.40
C PHE A 204 -8.39 -5.01 -3.36
N LEU A 205 -7.62 -3.99 -2.99
CA LEU A 205 -6.18 -4.10 -2.82
C LEU A 205 -5.83 -4.98 -1.61
N PRO A 206 -4.65 -5.65 -1.61
CA PRO A 206 -4.24 -6.50 -0.50
C PRO A 206 -4.13 -5.73 0.83
N PHE A 207 -4.75 -6.25 1.89
CA PHE A 207 -4.84 -5.58 3.19
C PHE A 207 -3.50 -5.47 3.93
N HIS A 208 -2.56 -6.36 3.66
CA HIS A 208 -1.23 -6.35 4.29
C HIS A 208 -0.33 -5.20 3.83
N HIS A 209 -0.65 -4.53 2.72
CA HIS A 209 0.10 -3.35 2.28
C HIS A 209 -0.29 -2.12 3.10
N VAL A 210 0.71 -1.28 3.45
CA VAL A 210 0.51 -0.02 4.17
C VAL A 210 -0.53 0.88 3.51
N TYR A 211 -0.55 0.92 2.19
CA TYR A 211 -1.51 1.72 1.43
C TYR A 211 -2.96 1.31 1.72
N THR A 212 -3.26 0.02 1.75
CA THR A 212 -4.62 -0.46 2.04
C THR A 212 -4.88 -0.51 3.54
N GLY A 213 -3.97 -1.07 4.32
CA GLY A 213 -4.13 -1.25 5.76
C GLY A 213 -4.27 0.07 6.51
N VAL A 214 -3.48 1.08 6.14
CA VAL A 214 -3.49 2.39 6.82
C VAL A 214 -4.41 3.37 6.11
N ALA A 215 -4.16 3.70 4.84
CA ALA A 215 -4.89 4.75 4.14
C ALA A 215 -6.33 4.37 3.74
N ASN A 216 -6.74 3.11 3.92
CA ASN A 216 -8.10 2.68 3.64
C ASN A 216 -8.75 2.05 4.88
N ILE A 217 -8.25 0.91 5.40
CA ILE A 217 -8.92 0.18 6.48
C ILE A 217 -8.87 0.95 7.80
N LEU A 218 -7.69 1.40 8.24
CA LEU A 218 -7.57 2.19 9.47
C LEU A 218 -8.41 3.47 9.41
N TYR A 219 -8.52 4.05 8.23
CA TYR A 219 -9.28 5.28 8.02
C TYR A 219 -10.78 5.12 8.32
N THR A 220 -11.33 3.92 8.19
CA THR A 220 -12.76 3.68 8.42
C THR A 220 -13.19 3.91 9.86
N ILE A 221 -12.34 3.54 10.84
CA ILE A 221 -12.64 3.75 12.26
C ILE A 221 -12.56 5.21 12.70
N VAL A 222 -12.05 6.08 11.85
CA VAL A 222 -11.92 7.49 12.20
C VAL A 222 -12.99 8.33 11.51
N SER A 223 -13.44 7.89 10.33
CA SER A 223 -14.45 8.58 9.53
C SER A 223 -15.86 8.07 9.75
N GLY A 224 -16.03 6.83 10.22
CA GLY A 224 -17.32 6.16 10.33
C GLY A 224 -17.89 5.69 8.99
N MET A 225 -17.08 5.68 7.92
CA MET A 225 -17.54 5.25 6.60
C MET A 225 -17.75 3.74 6.51
N GLN A 226 -18.67 3.34 5.63
CA GLN A 226 -18.94 1.93 5.35
C GLN A 226 -17.87 1.34 4.41
N LEU A 227 -17.52 0.09 4.65
CA LEU A 227 -16.50 -0.65 3.90
C LEU A 227 -17.12 -1.82 3.15
N PHE A 228 -16.99 -1.86 1.83
CA PHE A 228 -17.36 -3.00 1.00
C PHE A 228 -16.11 -3.77 0.57
N LEU A 229 -16.08 -5.06 0.86
CA LEU A 229 -14.97 -5.94 0.50
C LEU A 229 -15.24 -6.61 -0.84
N CYS A 230 -14.33 -6.40 -1.78
CA CYS A 230 -14.39 -7.02 -3.11
C CYS A 230 -14.36 -8.55 -3.01
N SER A 231 -15.29 -9.23 -3.70
CA SER A 231 -15.38 -10.69 -3.71
C SER A 231 -14.26 -11.37 -4.53
N GLY A 232 -13.54 -10.60 -5.34
CA GLY A 232 -12.42 -11.05 -6.17
C GLY A 232 -12.21 -10.13 -7.37
N LEU A 233 -10.99 -10.08 -7.89
CA LEU A 233 -10.60 -9.13 -8.95
C LEU A 233 -11.41 -9.27 -10.25
N THR A 234 -11.98 -10.44 -10.53
CA THR A 234 -12.90 -10.68 -11.67
C THR A 234 -14.23 -9.95 -11.50
N TYR A 235 -14.61 -9.63 -10.26
CA TYR A 235 -15.84 -8.92 -9.93
C TYR A 235 -15.64 -7.42 -9.73
N LEU A 236 -14.40 -6.92 -9.86
CA LEU A 236 -14.06 -5.53 -9.57
C LEU A 236 -15.01 -4.53 -10.24
N ILE A 237 -15.14 -4.58 -11.56
CA ILE A 237 -15.99 -3.63 -12.31
C ILE A 237 -17.48 -3.85 -12.05
N PRO A 238 -18.04 -5.09 -12.13
CA PRO A 238 -19.43 -5.34 -11.76
C PRO A 238 -19.80 -4.85 -10.35
N GLU A 239 -18.95 -5.12 -9.37
CA GLU A 239 -19.23 -4.69 -7.99
C GLU A 239 -19.03 -3.18 -7.78
N LEU A 240 -18.07 -2.57 -8.47
CA LEU A 240 -17.91 -1.12 -8.48
C LEU A 240 -19.20 -0.43 -8.98
N MET A 241 -19.80 -0.97 -10.04
CA MET A 241 -21.07 -0.51 -10.60
C MET A 241 -22.25 -0.68 -9.63
N GLU A 242 -22.27 -1.77 -8.88
CA GLU A 242 -23.33 -2.11 -7.92
C GLU A 242 -23.22 -1.28 -6.63
N VAL A 243 -22.01 -1.19 -6.06
CA VAL A 243 -21.74 -0.51 -4.79
C VAL A 243 -21.77 1.01 -4.94
N ARG A 244 -21.34 1.55 -6.10
CA ARG A 244 -21.23 2.99 -6.37
C ARG A 244 -20.48 3.74 -5.25
N PRO A 245 -19.23 3.37 -4.96
CA PRO A 245 -18.48 3.91 -3.82
C PRO A 245 -18.17 5.40 -4.01
N THR A 246 -17.91 6.09 -2.89
CA THR A 246 -17.45 7.48 -2.89
C THR A 246 -15.95 7.62 -2.63
N VAL A 247 -15.30 6.55 -2.15
CA VAL A 247 -13.86 6.48 -1.88
C VAL A 247 -13.30 5.18 -2.41
N VAL A 248 -12.25 5.26 -3.22
CA VAL A 248 -11.57 4.08 -3.76
C VAL A 248 -10.06 4.31 -3.77
N CYS A 249 -9.32 3.33 -3.26
CA CYS A 249 -7.86 3.26 -3.41
C CYS A 249 -7.50 2.26 -4.49
N MET A 250 -6.66 2.66 -5.45
CA MET A 250 -6.20 1.76 -6.50
C MET A 250 -4.74 1.99 -6.88
N VAL A 251 -4.18 1.07 -7.63
CA VAL A 251 -2.87 1.22 -8.26
C VAL A 251 -3.05 1.43 -9.77
N PRO A 252 -2.07 2.02 -10.47
CA PRO A 252 -2.19 2.37 -11.90
C PRO A 252 -2.64 1.21 -12.80
N LEU A 253 -2.25 -0.02 -12.50
CA LEU A 253 -2.68 -1.20 -13.26
C LEU A 253 -4.21 -1.31 -13.37
N PHE A 254 -4.94 -1.04 -12.28
CA PHE A 254 -6.40 -1.10 -12.31
C PHE A 254 -7.01 0.12 -13.00
N LEU A 255 -6.36 1.27 -12.90
CA LEU A 255 -6.77 2.47 -13.62
C LEU A 255 -6.71 2.24 -15.14
N TYR A 256 -5.65 1.60 -15.64
CA TYR A 256 -5.53 1.22 -17.06
C TYR A 256 -6.62 0.23 -17.49
N ARG A 257 -6.88 -0.81 -16.67
CA ARG A 257 -7.95 -1.79 -16.97
C ARG A 257 -9.34 -1.15 -16.98
N ILE A 258 -9.59 -0.21 -16.09
CA ILE A 258 -10.84 0.54 -16.07
C ILE A 258 -10.95 1.41 -17.33
N GLN A 259 -9.86 2.07 -17.77
CA GLN A 259 -9.84 2.85 -19.00
C GLN A 259 -10.17 2.01 -20.24
N GLU A 260 -9.67 0.77 -20.30
CA GLU A 260 -9.95 -0.18 -21.40
C GLU A 260 -11.42 -0.65 -21.40
N ALA A 261 -12.03 -0.76 -20.23
CA ALA A 261 -13.39 -1.28 -20.05
C ALA A 261 -14.46 -0.19 -19.93
N VAL A 262 -14.06 1.10 -19.88
CA VAL A 262 -14.96 2.20 -19.58
C VAL A 262 -16.04 2.37 -20.66
N ASN A 263 -17.27 2.54 -20.19
CA ASN A 263 -18.44 2.99 -20.93
C ASN A 263 -19.10 4.15 -20.16
N ASP A 264 -20.19 4.70 -20.68
CA ASP A 264 -20.86 5.85 -20.06
C ASP A 264 -21.33 5.55 -18.64
N ASP A 265 -21.90 4.36 -18.40
CA ASP A 265 -22.41 3.96 -17.08
C ASP A 265 -21.26 3.83 -16.05
N LEU A 266 -20.16 3.20 -16.42
CA LEU A 266 -18.97 3.09 -15.55
C LEU A 266 -18.36 4.48 -15.32
N MET A 267 -18.28 5.32 -16.34
CA MET A 267 -17.77 6.68 -16.21
C MET A 267 -18.62 7.50 -15.23
N ASP A 268 -19.95 7.33 -15.23
CA ASP A 268 -20.84 7.99 -14.28
C ASP A 268 -20.60 7.53 -12.84
N VAL A 269 -20.28 6.24 -12.63
CA VAL A 269 -19.85 5.76 -11.31
C VAL A 269 -18.54 6.41 -10.89
N LEU A 270 -17.56 6.48 -11.78
CA LEU A 270 -16.24 7.07 -11.48
C LEU A 270 -16.34 8.56 -11.15
N ARG A 271 -17.20 9.32 -11.83
CA ARG A 271 -17.46 10.75 -11.55
C ARG A 271 -18.09 10.99 -10.18
N ASN A 272 -18.84 10.02 -9.67
CA ASN A 272 -19.45 10.09 -8.34
C ASN A 272 -18.47 9.74 -7.21
N ILE A 273 -17.29 9.19 -7.52
CA ILE A 273 -16.25 8.96 -6.53
C ILE A 273 -15.69 10.31 -6.09
N ARG A 274 -15.86 10.64 -4.82
CA ARG A 274 -15.36 11.89 -4.24
C ARG A 274 -13.84 11.93 -4.19
N PHE A 275 -13.22 10.77 -3.89
CA PHE A 275 -11.77 10.62 -3.78
C PHE A 275 -11.33 9.29 -4.38
N LEU A 276 -10.77 9.34 -5.58
CA LEU A 276 -10.14 8.20 -6.23
C LEU A 276 -8.62 8.33 -6.05
N TYR A 277 -8.08 7.65 -5.06
CA TYR A 277 -6.64 7.65 -4.83
C TYR A 277 -5.94 6.66 -5.76
N CYS A 278 -4.84 7.08 -6.37
CA CYS A 278 -3.99 6.23 -7.19
C CYS A 278 -2.54 6.36 -6.72
N GLY A 279 -1.93 5.25 -6.33
CA GLY A 279 -0.57 5.26 -5.79
C GLY A 279 0.13 3.91 -5.86
N GLY A 280 1.30 3.81 -5.21
CA GLY A 280 2.07 2.57 -5.13
C GLY A 280 2.98 2.29 -6.33
N SER A 281 2.76 2.94 -7.46
CA SER A 281 3.66 2.94 -8.62
C SER A 281 3.44 4.18 -9.48
N PHE A 282 4.25 4.36 -10.51
CA PHE A 282 4.13 5.47 -11.43
C PHE A 282 2.81 5.42 -12.20
N THR A 283 2.10 6.55 -12.26
CA THR A 283 0.91 6.74 -13.11
C THR A 283 1.29 7.49 -14.38
N ASP A 284 0.90 6.98 -15.54
CA ASP A 284 1.09 7.69 -16.80
C ASP A 284 0.32 9.02 -16.77
N PRO A 285 0.99 10.17 -16.97
CA PRO A 285 0.33 11.48 -16.99
C PRO A 285 -0.81 11.59 -18.01
N ALA A 286 -0.73 10.87 -19.13
CA ALA A 286 -1.78 10.87 -20.16
C ALA A 286 -3.05 10.17 -19.62
N VAL A 287 -2.89 9.06 -18.91
CA VAL A 287 -4.02 8.33 -18.29
C VAL A 287 -4.61 9.14 -17.14
N LYS A 288 -3.76 9.73 -16.29
CA LYS A 288 -4.22 10.66 -15.24
C LYS A 288 -5.05 11.80 -15.84
N LYS A 289 -4.52 12.46 -16.86
CA LYS A 289 -5.21 13.53 -17.57
C LYS A 289 -6.53 13.08 -18.18
N TYR A 290 -6.58 11.90 -18.77
CA TYR A 290 -7.81 11.36 -19.36
C TYR A 290 -8.95 11.32 -18.34
N PHE A 291 -8.73 10.73 -17.15
CA PHE A 291 -9.76 10.62 -16.12
C PHE A 291 -10.16 11.98 -15.55
N ILE A 292 -9.19 12.87 -15.30
CA ILE A 292 -9.44 14.22 -14.79
C ILE A 292 -10.26 15.05 -15.81
N ASP A 293 -9.95 14.97 -17.09
CA ASP A 293 -10.71 15.64 -18.16
C ASP A 293 -12.16 15.11 -18.27
N GLN A 294 -12.39 13.85 -17.87
CA GLN A 294 -13.74 13.27 -17.77
C GLN A 294 -14.47 13.66 -16.48
N GLY A 295 -13.88 14.44 -15.60
CA GLY A 295 -14.49 14.91 -14.34
C GLY A 295 -14.31 13.94 -13.15
N VAL A 296 -13.41 12.97 -13.25
CA VAL A 296 -13.08 12.06 -12.13
C VAL A 296 -12.12 12.76 -11.18
N CYS A 297 -12.42 12.75 -9.88
CA CYS A 297 -11.52 13.26 -8.84
C CYS A 297 -10.39 12.27 -8.55
N LEU A 298 -9.43 12.18 -9.47
CA LEU A 298 -8.27 11.30 -9.36
C LEU A 298 -7.15 12.03 -8.63
N LEU A 299 -6.72 11.46 -7.49
CA LEU A 299 -5.70 11.99 -6.60
C LEU A 299 -4.49 11.04 -6.61
N GLU A 300 -3.39 11.46 -7.20
CA GLU A 300 -2.15 10.70 -7.14
C GLU A 300 -1.53 10.81 -5.75
N ALA A 301 -1.07 9.67 -5.21
CA ALA A 301 -0.43 9.56 -3.91
C ALA A 301 0.96 8.94 -4.04
N TYR A 302 1.95 9.58 -3.44
CA TYR A 302 3.30 9.04 -3.29
C TYR A 302 3.61 8.78 -1.82
N GLY A 303 4.22 7.64 -1.54
CA GLY A 303 4.68 7.28 -0.20
C GLY A 303 5.34 5.92 -0.13
N THR A 304 5.81 5.58 1.05
CA THR A 304 6.53 4.34 1.33
C THR A 304 5.99 3.69 2.60
N THR A 305 6.34 2.45 2.85
CA THR A 305 5.99 1.75 4.09
C THR A 305 6.61 2.43 5.30
N GLU A 306 7.85 2.91 5.15
CA GLU A 306 8.63 3.58 6.19
C GLU A 306 8.03 4.92 6.64
N THR A 307 7.14 5.51 5.83
CA THR A 307 6.46 6.79 6.12
C THR A 307 4.98 6.63 6.48
N SER A 308 4.57 5.43 6.86
CA SER A 308 3.17 5.09 7.22
C SER A 308 2.15 5.37 6.12
N SER A 309 2.52 5.26 4.87
CA SER A 309 1.76 5.34 3.63
C SER A 309 2.07 6.59 2.78
N VAL A 310 1.64 7.79 3.14
CA VAL A 310 1.63 8.95 2.23
C VAL A 310 2.69 9.98 2.61
N ILE A 311 3.48 10.42 1.64
CA ILE A 311 4.42 11.55 1.72
C ILE A 311 3.83 12.78 1.01
N ALA A 312 3.29 12.57 -0.20
CA ALA A 312 2.69 13.62 -1.00
C ALA A 312 1.37 13.14 -1.62
N LEU A 313 0.41 14.04 -1.74
CA LEU A 313 -0.92 13.77 -2.30
C LEU A 313 -1.33 14.91 -3.22
N ALA A 314 -1.80 14.59 -4.42
CA ALA A 314 -2.45 15.55 -5.30
C ALA A 314 -3.71 16.13 -4.63
N LEU A 315 -3.93 17.43 -4.80
CA LEU A 315 -5.12 18.08 -4.23
C LEU A 315 -6.28 18.04 -5.23
N PRO A 316 -7.53 17.98 -4.74
CA PRO A 316 -8.69 18.10 -5.64
C PRO A 316 -8.65 19.42 -6.42
N GLY A 317 -8.69 19.31 -7.76
CA GLY A 317 -8.65 20.47 -8.65
C GLY A 317 -7.26 21.09 -8.86
N ASP A 318 -6.19 20.43 -8.41
CA ASP A 318 -4.82 20.86 -8.67
C ASP A 318 -4.54 20.87 -10.16
N PRO A 319 -4.13 22.02 -10.74
CA PRO A 319 -3.84 22.13 -12.16
C PRO A 319 -2.52 21.43 -12.58
N ASP A 320 -1.62 21.17 -11.64
CA ASP A 320 -0.31 20.58 -11.92
C ASP A 320 -0.36 19.06 -11.96
N LEU A 321 -0.78 18.53 -13.10
CA LEU A 321 -0.86 17.09 -13.35
C LEU A 321 0.50 16.41 -13.48
N ALA A 322 1.60 17.15 -13.61
CA ALA A 322 2.95 16.60 -13.67
C ALA A 322 3.51 16.26 -12.26
N ALA A 323 3.01 16.94 -11.25
CA ALA A 323 3.38 16.66 -9.86
C ALA A 323 2.77 15.34 -9.36
N ASN A 324 3.48 14.66 -8.47
CA ASN A 324 2.98 13.50 -7.74
C ASN A 324 2.24 13.89 -6.45
N GLY A 325 1.99 15.19 -6.28
CA GLY A 325 1.21 15.80 -5.22
C GLY A 325 2.00 16.78 -4.37
N VAL A 326 1.29 17.38 -3.42
CA VAL A 326 1.86 18.32 -2.44
C VAL A 326 2.27 17.54 -1.19
N VAL A 327 3.48 17.80 -0.69
CA VAL A 327 4.04 17.17 0.52
C VAL A 327 3.11 17.40 1.74
N PHE A 328 2.97 16.39 2.60
CA PHE A 328 2.19 16.48 3.83
C PHE A 328 2.84 17.42 4.84
N GLU A 329 2.03 18.26 5.51
CA GLU A 329 2.50 19.34 6.42
C GLU A 329 3.15 18.80 7.70
N ASN A 330 2.89 17.55 8.08
CA ASN A 330 3.52 16.87 9.22
C ASN A 330 4.90 16.28 8.87
N LEU A 331 5.34 16.42 7.61
CA LEU A 331 6.61 15.94 7.12
C LEU A 331 7.53 17.09 6.70
N LYS A 332 8.81 16.90 6.97
CA LYS A 332 9.89 17.69 6.39
C LYS A 332 10.51 16.86 5.27
N VAL A 333 10.35 17.31 4.03
CA VAL A 333 10.96 16.69 2.86
C VAL A 333 12.13 17.56 2.39
N GLN A 334 13.26 16.92 2.11
CA GLN A 334 14.48 17.56 1.59
C GLN A 334 14.93 16.81 0.33
N ILE A 335 15.53 17.54 -0.59
CA ILE A 335 16.22 16.98 -1.77
C ILE A 335 17.71 17.02 -1.48
N LEU A 336 18.30 15.84 -1.28
CA LEU A 336 19.73 15.70 -0.94
C LEU A 336 20.55 15.61 -2.23
N ASP A 337 21.71 16.30 -2.24
CA ASP A 337 22.67 16.33 -3.35
C ASP A 337 22.02 16.59 -4.73
N PRO A 338 21.26 17.71 -4.90
CA PRO A 338 20.59 18.00 -6.14
C PRO A 338 21.58 18.28 -7.29
N ASP A 339 21.28 17.74 -8.45
CA ASP A 339 22.01 18.02 -9.69
C ASP A 339 21.70 19.44 -10.26
N GLU A 340 22.23 19.75 -11.45
CA GLU A 340 22.02 21.03 -12.15
C GLU A 340 20.54 21.35 -12.45
N ASN A 341 19.66 20.32 -12.44
CA ASN A 341 18.22 20.41 -12.65
C ASN A 341 17.41 20.36 -11.34
N GLY A 342 18.09 20.38 -10.19
CA GLY A 342 17.48 20.27 -8.87
C GLY A 342 17.01 18.87 -8.50
N VAL A 343 17.39 17.84 -9.27
CA VAL A 343 17.02 16.45 -8.99
C VAL A 343 18.02 15.83 -8.00
N GLY A 344 17.51 15.38 -6.86
CA GLY A 344 18.31 14.69 -5.84
C GLY A 344 17.51 13.64 -5.10
N GLU A 345 18.13 12.99 -4.11
CA GLU A 345 17.46 12.00 -3.29
C GLU A 345 16.43 12.62 -2.36
N ILE A 346 15.24 12.04 -2.33
CA ILE A 346 14.18 12.46 -1.42
C ILE A 346 14.45 11.91 -0.03
N VAL A 347 14.65 12.80 0.95
CA VAL A 347 14.82 12.46 2.38
C VAL A 347 13.64 13.01 3.16
N VAL A 348 13.08 12.18 4.06
CA VAL A 348 11.82 12.48 4.75
C VAL A 348 11.98 12.32 6.25
N ALA A 349 11.59 13.35 7.01
CA ALA A 349 11.53 13.31 8.47
C ALA A 349 10.15 13.78 8.95
N GLY A 350 9.70 13.29 10.11
CA GLY A 350 8.44 13.68 10.73
C GLY A 350 7.76 12.56 11.49
N ASN A 351 6.61 12.87 12.11
CA ASN A 351 5.95 11.95 13.04
C ASN A 351 5.35 10.71 12.39
N SER A 352 5.14 10.68 11.08
CA SER A 352 4.69 9.49 10.37
C SER A 352 5.82 8.61 9.84
N VAL A 353 7.09 8.98 10.12
CA VAL A 353 8.27 8.21 9.69
C VAL A 353 8.63 7.19 10.77
N SER A 354 8.87 5.94 10.37
CA SER A 354 9.37 4.87 11.24
C SER A 354 10.72 5.25 11.88
N ALA A 355 10.98 4.72 13.07
CA ALA A 355 12.26 4.92 13.76
C ALA A 355 13.43 4.11 13.17
N GLY A 356 13.18 3.27 12.16
CA GLY A 356 14.19 2.42 11.51
C GLY A 356 13.74 0.98 11.32
N TYR A 357 14.68 0.10 10.98
CA TYR A 357 14.41 -1.33 10.79
C TYR A 357 14.79 -2.14 12.02
N LEU A 358 13.92 -3.07 12.44
CA LEU A 358 14.17 -3.91 13.62
C LEU A 358 15.26 -4.97 13.40
N ASN A 359 15.45 -5.40 12.17
CA ASN A 359 16.33 -6.53 11.83
C ASN A 359 17.62 -6.12 11.09
N ARG A 360 18.02 -4.84 11.20
CA ARG A 360 19.25 -4.34 10.61
C ARG A 360 20.05 -3.48 11.58
N ASN A 361 21.33 -3.81 11.69
CA ASN A 361 22.32 -3.08 12.50
C ASN A 361 23.45 -2.50 11.62
N ASP A 362 23.24 -2.37 10.31
CA ASP A 362 24.29 -1.94 9.40
C ASP A 362 24.43 -0.41 9.37
N ARG A 363 25.70 0.03 9.17
CA ARG A 363 26.09 1.44 9.09
C ARG A 363 25.55 2.17 7.84
N TYR A 364 24.85 1.45 6.96
CA TYR A 364 24.22 1.94 5.74
C TYR A 364 22.69 1.90 5.87
N SER A 365 22.21 2.21 7.10
CA SER A 365 20.79 2.39 7.33
C SER A 365 20.25 3.49 6.41
N GLU A 366 19.10 3.24 5.81
CA GLU A 366 18.35 4.27 5.10
C GLU A 366 17.78 5.34 6.06
N PHE A 367 18.16 5.32 7.34
CA PHE A 367 17.78 6.31 8.36
C PHE A 367 19.03 6.90 8.99
N ASP A 368 19.10 8.24 9.05
CA ASP A 368 20.15 8.99 9.72
C ASP A 368 19.60 10.23 10.45
N ALA A 369 20.46 11.18 10.77
CA ALA A 369 20.06 12.42 11.47
C ALA A 369 19.19 13.34 10.62
N ASP A 370 19.23 13.24 9.29
CA ASP A 370 18.42 14.03 8.37
C ASP A 370 17.05 13.42 8.12
N GLY A 371 16.89 12.11 8.36
CA GLY A 371 15.64 11.38 8.25
C GLY A 371 15.75 10.04 7.52
N TYR A 372 14.66 9.65 6.87
CA TYR A 372 14.58 8.46 6.05
C TYR A 372 14.95 8.77 4.59
N HIS A 373 15.99 8.11 4.10
CA HIS A 373 16.45 8.13 2.72
C HIS A 373 15.59 7.18 1.88
N THR A 374 14.69 7.72 1.08
CA THR A 374 13.72 6.91 0.34
C THR A 374 14.34 6.07 -0.77
N GLY A 375 15.53 6.47 -1.24
CA GLY A 375 16.14 5.93 -2.45
C GLY A 375 15.41 6.34 -3.74
N ASP A 376 14.40 7.20 -3.63
CA ASP A 376 13.73 7.82 -4.75
C ASP A 376 14.37 9.17 -5.07
N LEU A 377 14.42 9.54 -6.34
CA LEU A 377 14.92 10.81 -6.85
C LEU A 377 13.75 11.70 -7.23
N GLY A 378 13.87 12.99 -6.91
CA GLY A 378 12.81 13.95 -7.22
C GLY A 378 13.26 15.40 -7.14
N VAL A 379 12.31 16.28 -7.42
CA VAL A 379 12.40 17.74 -7.29
C VAL A 379 11.27 18.19 -6.38
N LEU A 380 11.55 19.09 -5.47
CA LEU A 380 10.57 19.76 -4.62
C LEU A 380 10.47 21.23 -5.03
N SER A 381 9.28 21.66 -5.43
CA SER A 381 9.03 23.06 -5.76
C SER A 381 8.86 23.94 -4.51
N PRO A 382 9.01 25.26 -4.62
CA PRO A 382 8.85 26.17 -3.48
C PRO A 382 7.46 26.16 -2.84
N ASP A 383 6.42 25.79 -3.58
CA ASP A 383 5.03 25.66 -3.13
C ASP A 383 4.67 24.26 -2.62
N GLY A 384 5.66 23.36 -2.53
CA GLY A 384 5.54 22.05 -1.92
C GLY A 384 5.11 20.92 -2.85
N HIS A 385 5.03 21.15 -4.17
CA HIS A 385 4.80 20.06 -5.12
C HIS A 385 6.05 19.20 -5.29
N LEU A 386 5.85 17.89 -5.22
CA LEU A 386 6.90 16.89 -5.39
C LEU A 386 6.79 16.21 -6.77
N TYR A 387 7.91 16.15 -7.49
CA TYR A 387 8.01 15.53 -8.81
C TYR A 387 8.98 14.37 -8.75
N LEU A 388 8.49 13.15 -8.82
CA LEU A 388 9.32 11.95 -8.87
C LEU A 388 10.03 11.83 -10.22
N LYS A 389 11.30 11.43 -10.17
CA LYS A 389 12.13 11.20 -11.38
C LYS A 389 12.53 9.73 -11.54
N GLY A 390 12.48 8.93 -10.46
CA GLY A 390 12.78 7.51 -10.49
C GLY A 390 13.53 7.04 -9.25
N ARG A 391 14.10 5.83 -9.31
CA ARG A 391 14.87 5.21 -8.24
C ARG A 391 16.36 5.45 -8.40
N LYS A 392 17.05 5.85 -7.32
CA LYS A 392 18.51 6.06 -7.30
C LYS A 392 19.28 4.82 -7.78
N LYS A 393 18.87 3.62 -7.35
CA LYS A 393 19.46 2.34 -7.75
C LYS A 393 19.15 1.92 -9.20
N ARG A 394 18.21 2.58 -9.84
CA ARG A 394 17.79 2.33 -11.23
C ARG A 394 18.20 3.45 -12.18
N MET A 395 19.04 4.36 -11.72
CA MET A 395 19.60 5.43 -12.54
C MET A 395 20.84 4.90 -13.30
N ILE A 396 20.92 5.16 -14.59
CA ILE A 396 22.09 4.89 -15.42
C ILE A 396 22.97 6.15 -15.43
N LEU A 397 24.21 6.01 -15.02
CA LEU A 397 25.21 7.06 -15.18
C LEU A 397 25.93 6.85 -16.49
N THR A 398 25.69 7.73 -17.47
CA THR A 398 26.35 7.63 -18.77
C THR A 398 27.84 7.95 -18.70
N ALA A 399 28.63 7.52 -19.71
CA ALA A 399 30.05 7.82 -19.80
C ALA A 399 30.40 9.32 -19.72
N ASN A 400 29.46 10.19 -20.06
CA ASN A 400 29.61 11.64 -19.99
C ASN A 400 29.13 12.26 -18.65
N GLY A 401 28.88 11.42 -17.64
CA GLY A 401 28.45 11.87 -16.30
C GLY A 401 27.00 12.38 -16.25
N LYS A 402 26.16 12.10 -17.28
CA LYS A 402 24.75 12.47 -17.28
C LYS A 402 23.88 11.37 -16.69
N ASN A 403 22.91 11.76 -15.88
CA ASN A 403 21.94 10.85 -15.29
C ASN A 403 20.81 10.50 -16.27
N VAL A 404 20.52 9.22 -16.41
CA VAL A 404 19.36 8.70 -17.15
C VAL A 404 18.45 7.94 -16.19
N TYR A 405 17.22 8.42 -16.06
CA TYR A 405 16.22 7.81 -15.20
C TYR A 405 15.46 6.73 -15.97
N VAL A 406 15.68 5.49 -15.60
CA VAL A 406 15.15 4.30 -16.30
C VAL A 406 13.63 4.31 -16.33
N ASP A 407 13.00 4.78 -15.24
CA ASP A 407 11.54 4.83 -15.10
C ASP A 407 10.88 5.76 -16.14
N GLU A 408 11.56 6.85 -16.53
CA GLU A 408 11.13 7.75 -17.60
C GLU A 408 11.11 7.04 -18.95
N LEU A 409 12.17 6.30 -19.26
CA LEU A 409 12.29 5.59 -20.53
C LEU A 409 11.32 4.41 -20.64
N GLU A 410 11.13 3.68 -19.54
CA GLU A 410 10.13 2.60 -19.47
C GLU A 410 8.73 3.13 -19.68
N ALA A 411 8.40 4.28 -19.08
CA ALA A 411 7.10 4.91 -19.28
C ALA A 411 6.85 5.30 -20.74
N LEU A 412 7.86 5.83 -21.43
CA LEU A 412 7.76 6.16 -22.84
C LEU A 412 7.56 4.90 -23.70
N LEU A 413 8.31 3.84 -23.45
CA LEU A 413 8.14 2.58 -24.17
C LEU A 413 6.76 1.97 -23.97
N MET A 414 6.22 2.05 -22.76
CA MET A 414 4.92 1.50 -22.39
C MET A 414 3.73 2.29 -22.99
N GLN A 415 3.93 3.45 -23.60
CA GLN A 415 2.86 4.16 -24.31
C GLN A 415 2.34 3.39 -25.55
N HIS A 416 3.16 2.50 -26.13
CA HIS A 416 2.71 1.67 -27.24
C HIS A 416 1.73 0.57 -26.77
N PRO A 417 0.52 0.45 -27.39
CA PRO A 417 -0.52 -0.47 -26.92
C PRO A 417 -0.14 -1.96 -26.99
N ARG A 418 0.76 -2.34 -27.92
CA ARG A 418 1.22 -3.71 -28.10
C ARG A 418 2.44 -4.09 -27.24
N ILE A 419 2.99 -3.17 -26.44
CA ILE A 419 4.05 -3.45 -25.46
C ILE A 419 3.38 -3.78 -24.12
N ARG A 420 3.62 -4.98 -23.59
CA ARG A 420 3.05 -5.50 -22.33
C ARG A 420 3.96 -5.26 -21.14
N ALA A 421 5.28 -5.32 -21.35
CA ALA A 421 6.26 -5.05 -20.32
C ALA A 421 7.53 -4.45 -20.92
N ALA A 422 8.19 -3.57 -20.18
CA ALA A 422 9.47 -2.97 -20.52
C ALA A 422 10.38 -2.90 -19.30
N VAL A 423 11.66 -3.22 -19.50
CA VAL A 423 12.75 -2.99 -18.55
C VAL A 423 13.87 -2.30 -19.29
N VAL A 424 14.27 -1.13 -18.79
CA VAL A 424 15.44 -0.41 -19.26
C VAL A 424 16.60 -0.68 -18.30
N PHE A 425 17.78 -0.92 -18.85
CA PHE A 425 19.01 -1.24 -18.11
C PHE A 425 20.23 -0.65 -18.80
N GLU A 426 21.34 -0.63 -18.06
CA GLU A 426 22.62 -0.20 -18.60
C GLU A 426 23.27 -1.30 -19.46
N GLU A 427 23.70 -0.94 -20.65
CA GLU A 427 24.54 -1.76 -21.49
C GLU A 427 25.57 -0.87 -22.20
N ASP A 428 26.85 -1.14 -21.99
CA ASP A 428 27.96 -0.36 -22.56
C ASP A 428 27.85 1.16 -22.26
N HIS A 429 27.46 1.52 -21.02
CA HIS A 429 27.22 2.89 -20.53
C HIS A 429 26.12 3.65 -21.29
N HIS A 430 25.19 2.92 -21.92
CA HIS A 430 24.02 3.46 -22.60
C HIS A 430 22.73 2.75 -22.15
N PRO A 431 21.56 3.41 -22.29
CA PRO A 431 20.30 2.72 -22.09
C PRO A 431 20.07 1.63 -23.14
N ALA A 432 19.67 0.45 -22.69
CA ALA A 432 19.15 -0.65 -23.50
C ALA A 432 17.82 -1.10 -22.93
N ALA A 433 16.93 -1.72 -23.73
CA ALA A 433 15.61 -2.15 -23.28
C ALA A 433 15.35 -3.62 -23.55
N ALA A 434 14.77 -4.33 -22.57
CA ALA A 434 14.11 -5.61 -22.79
C ALA A 434 12.59 -5.39 -22.80
N LEU A 435 11.88 -6.03 -23.74
CA LEU A 435 10.47 -5.77 -23.99
C LEU A 435 9.71 -7.08 -24.15
N THR A 436 8.51 -7.16 -23.56
CA THR A 436 7.51 -8.18 -23.90
C THR A 436 6.43 -7.50 -24.73
N CYS A 437 6.35 -7.83 -26.00
CA CYS A 437 5.42 -7.19 -26.94
C CYS A 437 4.97 -8.13 -28.04
N ASN A 438 3.91 -7.72 -28.76
CA ASN A 438 3.42 -8.36 -29.96
C ASN A 438 3.80 -7.55 -31.24
N LEU A 439 4.97 -6.90 -31.19
CA LEU A 439 5.58 -6.19 -32.33
C LEU A 439 6.61 -7.09 -33.00
N THR A 440 6.75 -6.98 -34.31
CA THR A 440 7.92 -7.52 -35.01
C THR A 440 9.17 -6.69 -34.70
N GLU A 441 10.37 -7.21 -35.00
CA GLU A 441 11.61 -6.44 -34.84
C GLU A 441 11.61 -5.14 -35.59
N ASP A 442 11.13 -5.13 -36.86
CA ASP A 442 11.04 -3.94 -37.69
C ASP A 442 10.07 -2.90 -37.12
N GLU A 443 8.87 -3.33 -36.72
CA GLU A 443 7.89 -2.44 -36.06
C GLU A 443 8.43 -1.85 -34.75
N MET A 444 9.19 -2.64 -33.96
CA MET A 444 9.82 -2.18 -32.74
C MET A 444 10.94 -1.19 -33.02
N GLN A 445 11.73 -1.42 -34.06
CA GLN A 445 12.79 -0.50 -34.49
C GLN A 445 12.21 0.87 -34.90
N ASP A 446 11.12 0.86 -35.66
CA ASP A 446 10.42 2.09 -36.09
C ASP A 446 9.84 2.84 -34.88
N TYR A 447 9.25 2.13 -33.93
CA TYR A 447 8.72 2.73 -32.70
C TYR A 447 9.84 3.30 -31.83
N LEU A 448 10.93 2.55 -31.68
CA LEU A 448 12.09 3.01 -30.90
C LEU A 448 12.72 4.27 -31.51
N ALA A 449 12.77 4.37 -32.82
CA ALA A 449 13.21 5.59 -33.49
C ALA A 449 12.31 6.80 -33.13
N GLN A 450 10.99 6.64 -33.14
CA GLN A 450 10.04 7.69 -32.72
C GLN A 450 10.21 8.09 -31.25
N VAL A 451 10.48 7.14 -30.36
CA VAL A 451 10.79 7.41 -28.94
C VAL A 451 12.09 8.18 -28.82
N ASN A 452 13.15 7.72 -29.49
CA ASN A 452 14.46 8.33 -29.44
C ASN A 452 14.50 9.75 -30.02
N ASP A 453 13.67 10.06 -31.03
CA ASP A 453 13.55 11.42 -31.58
C ASP A 453 13.06 12.46 -30.58
N ARG A 454 12.39 12.02 -29.50
CA ARG A 454 11.91 12.87 -28.37
C ARG A 454 12.94 13.00 -27.27
N LEU A 455 14.06 12.26 -27.32
CA LEU A 455 15.03 12.15 -26.26
C LEU A 455 16.36 12.83 -26.63
N PRO A 456 17.00 13.52 -25.67
CA PRO A 456 18.39 13.93 -25.82
C PRO A 456 19.30 12.73 -26.12
N GLY A 457 20.37 12.91 -26.92
CA GLY A 457 21.21 11.80 -27.36
C GLY A 457 21.77 10.89 -26.28
N TYR A 458 22.00 11.41 -25.07
CA TYR A 458 22.48 10.63 -23.92
C TYR A 458 21.40 9.75 -23.27
N LYS A 459 20.10 10.03 -23.49
CA LYS A 459 18.96 9.23 -23.03
C LYS A 459 18.46 8.21 -24.05
N GLN A 460 18.95 8.29 -25.29
CA GLN A 460 18.47 7.42 -26.35
C GLN A 460 18.78 5.94 -26.07
N ILE A 461 17.77 5.09 -26.27
CA ILE A 461 17.88 3.64 -26.12
C ILE A 461 18.57 3.09 -27.38
N ARG A 462 19.74 2.48 -27.23
CA ARG A 462 20.57 2.04 -28.36
C ARG A 462 20.33 0.62 -28.80
N ARG A 463 19.84 -0.23 -27.88
CA ARG A 463 19.58 -1.65 -28.15
C ARG A 463 18.26 -2.05 -27.53
N PHE A 464 17.57 -2.99 -28.15
CA PHE A 464 16.39 -3.61 -27.57
C PHE A 464 16.39 -5.12 -27.76
N TYR A 465 15.66 -5.82 -26.87
CA TYR A 465 15.55 -7.27 -26.84
C TYR A 465 14.07 -7.63 -26.64
N ILE A 466 13.49 -8.36 -27.59
CA ILE A 466 12.13 -8.88 -27.42
C ILE A 466 12.23 -10.20 -26.66
N LYS A 467 11.53 -10.30 -25.51
CA LYS A 467 11.51 -11.45 -24.61
C LYS A 467 10.07 -11.93 -24.43
N PRO A 468 9.82 -13.26 -24.30
CA PRO A 468 8.46 -13.78 -24.07
C PRO A 468 7.91 -13.35 -22.71
N ASP A 469 8.78 -13.21 -21.71
CA ASP A 469 8.48 -12.72 -20.37
C ASP A 469 9.68 -12.01 -19.75
N ILE A 470 9.43 -10.96 -18.96
CA ILE A 470 10.46 -10.17 -18.30
C ILE A 470 10.10 -10.05 -16.81
N PRO A 471 10.71 -10.86 -15.92
CA PRO A 471 10.51 -10.73 -14.48
C PRO A 471 10.92 -9.34 -13.97
N GLY A 472 10.07 -8.69 -13.19
CA GLY A 472 10.35 -7.40 -12.58
C GLY A 472 10.27 -6.19 -13.52
N GLY A 473 9.76 -6.36 -14.73
CA GLY A 473 9.50 -5.25 -15.65
C GLY A 473 8.25 -4.46 -15.28
N ARG A 474 8.15 -3.21 -15.78
CA ARG A 474 6.89 -2.48 -15.81
C ARG A 474 5.91 -3.27 -16.65
N ILE A 475 4.79 -3.70 -16.06
CA ILE A 475 3.76 -4.52 -16.70
C ILE A 475 2.51 -3.64 -16.90
N LYS A 476 1.92 -3.73 -18.10
CA LYS A 476 0.60 -3.15 -18.40
C LYS A 476 -0.51 -3.98 -17.79
#